data_13f73f22b1c097087edc0b38847eac91
#
_entry.id   13f73f22b1c097087edc0b38847eac91
#
_cell.length_a   1.000
_cell.length_b   1.000
_cell.length_c   1.000
_cell.angle_alpha   90.00
_cell.angle_beta   90.00
_cell.angle_gamma   90.00
#
_symmetry.space_group_name_H-M   'P 1'
#
loop_
_entity.id
_entity.type
_entity.pdbx_description
1 polymer ?
#
loop_
_entity_poly.entity_id
_entity_poly.type
_entity_poly.pdbx_seq_one_letter_code
_entity_poly.pdbx_strand_id
1 'polypeptide(L)'
;MSQAADLPQTDDDARLASLGYQPQLHRVLGLFANFSVAFTYLSPMVGIYSLFVLGLGTGGPAYIWLNFIPIIGMLFVALVFGELASHYPVAGALYQYSKFSVGPGYGWFVGWFYGFALLITVAAVDTGVVGYFAALTHNWFGWNLDPTDHFTILWITVLLLLIQTILNITGAQVMGRVAQFGVYVEIVGTFGIALILAIHGFHHGLGYLFTTQGAHHADGG
;
A
#
# COMPACT_ATOMS: atom_id res chain seq x y z
N MET A 1 -4.90 -41.81 -9.43
CA MET A 1 -3.73 -41.31 -10.17
C MET A 1 -4.27 -40.31 -11.17
N SER A 2 -4.31 -39.04 -10.77
CA SER A 2 -4.76 -37.94 -11.63
C SER A 2 -3.58 -37.52 -12.51
N GLN A 3 -3.76 -37.56 -13.81
CA GLN A 3 -2.85 -36.97 -14.80
C GLN A 3 -2.75 -35.48 -14.48
N ALA A 4 -1.63 -35.06 -13.89
CA ALA A 4 -1.21 -33.67 -13.93
C ALA A 4 -1.03 -33.35 -15.43
N ALA A 5 -1.94 -32.55 -16.00
CA ALA A 5 -1.82 -32.08 -17.35
C ALA A 5 -0.43 -31.42 -17.50
N ASP A 6 0.36 -31.89 -18.47
CA ASP A 6 1.62 -31.29 -18.91
C ASP A 6 1.30 -29.88 -19.44
N LEU A 7 1.25 -28.91 -18.54
CA LEU A 7 1.27 -27.51 -18.91
C LEU A 7 2.69 -27.23 -19.48
N PRO A 8 2.80 -26.46 -20.59
CA PRO A 8 4.08 -26.11 -21.13
C PRO A 8 4.93 -25.47 -20.04
N GLN A 9 6.09 -26.07 -19.76
CA GLN A 9 7.03 -25.56 -18.76
C GLN A 9 7.48 -24.17 -19.19
N THR A 10 7.14 -23.19 -18.39
CA THR A 10 7.63 -21.82 -18.58
C THR A 10 9.08 -21.73 -18.11
N ASP A 11 9.85 -20.75 -18.61
CA ASP A 11 11.22 -20.48 -18.12
C ASP A 11 11.26 -20.31 -16.60
N ASP A 12 10.19 -19.80 -16.00
CA ASP A 12 10.04 -19.66 -14.54
C ASP A 12 9.89 -21.01 -13.84
N ASP A 13 9.20 -21.99 -14.45
CA ASP A 13 9.06 -23.33 -13.86
C ASP A 13 10.40 -24.06 -13.85
N ALA A 14 11.18 -23.92 -14.91
CA ALA A 14 12.55 -24.43 -14.98
C ALA A 14 13.44 -23.75 -13.93
N ARG A 15 13.26 -22.44 -13.74
CA ARG A 15 14.00 -21.68 -12.73
C ARG A 15 13.61 -22.09 -11.30
N LEU A 16 12.32 -22.27 -11.01
CA LEU A 16 11.84 -22.79 -9.73
C LEU A 16 12.44 -24.17 -9.42
N ALA A 17 12.42 -25.07 -10.41
CA ALA A 17 13.01 -26.40 -10.25
C ALA A 17 14.52 -26.34 -9.93
N SER A 18 15.28 -25.44 -10.58
CA SER A 18 16.71 -25.23 -10.30
C SER A 18 16.98 -24.70 -8.88
N LEU A 19 15.99 -24.01 -8.27
CA LEU A 19 16.04 -23.52 -6.89
C LEU A 19 15.54 -24.57 -5.86
N GLY A 20 15.14 -25.76 -6.31
CA GLY A 20 14.62 -26.85 -5.47
C GLY A 20 13.13 -26.71 -5.11
N TYR A 21 12.38 -25.86 -5.81
CA TYR A 21 10.94 -25.68 -5.61
C TYR A 21 10.13 -26.31 -6.73
N GLN A 22 8.97 -26.86 -6.39
CA GLN A 22 8.00 -27.32 -7.38
C GLN A 22 6.97 -26.22 -7.65
N PRO A 23 6.57 -25.99 -8.91
CA PRO A 23 5.52 -25.04 -9.25
C PRO A 23 4.16 -25.53 -8.72
N GLN A 24 3.74 -25.02 -7.58
CA GLN A 24 2.47 -25.38 -6.93
C GLN A 24 1.40 -24.27 -7.04
N LEU A 25 1.83 -23.06 -7.34
CA LEU A 25 0.94 -21.90 -7.40
C LEU A 25 0.45 -21.69 -8.83
N HIS A 26 -0.87 -21.74 -9.01
CA HIS A 26 -1.48 -21.40 -10.30
C HIS A 26 -1.46 -19.88 -10.51
N ARG A 27 -1.07 -19.45 -11.70
CA ARG A 27 -1.13 -18.04 -12.12
C ARG A 27 -2.55 -17.67 -12.49
N VAL A 28 -3.31 -17.15 -11.53
CA VAL A 28 -4.73 -16.80 -11.69
C VAL A 28 -4.97 -15.31 -11.91
N LEU A 29 -3.94 -14.47 -11.71
CA LEU A 29 -4.03 -13.02 -11.85
C LEU A 29 -3.39 -12.59 -13.18
N GLY A 30 -4.16 -11.87 -14.00
CA GLY A 30 -3.61 -11.17 -15.16
C GLY A 30 -2.76 -9.96 -14.78
N LEU A 31 -2.04 -9.38 -15.73
CA LEU A 31 -1.11 -8.27 -15.52
C LEU A 31 -1.76 -7.09 -14.79
N PHE A 32 -2.95 -6.66 -15.23
CA PHE A 32 -3.66 -5.54 -14.60
C PHE A 32 -4.14 -5.87 -13.18
N ALA A 33 -4.60 -7.10 -12.94
CA ALA A 33 -5.00 -7.53 -11.59
C ALA A 33 -3.80 -7.53 -10.63
N ASN A 34 -2.65 -8.02 -11.10
CA ASN A 34 -1.41 -8.03 -10.31
C ASN A 34 -0.91 -6.61 -10.02
N PHE A 35 -0.92 -5.73 -11.03
CA PHE A 35 -0.64 -4.31 -10.84
C PHE A 35 -1.60 -3.69 -9.82
N SER A 36 -2.90 -3.99 -9.91
CA SER A 36 -3.92 -3.44 -9.01
C SER A 36 -3.70 -3.86 -7.55
N VAL A 37 -3.33 -5.11 -7.30
CA VAL A 37 -3.00 -5.58 -5.94
C VAL A 37 -1.82 -4.80 -5.37
N ALA A 38 -0.76 -4.58 -6.16
CA ALA A 38 0.40 -3.81 -5.73
C ALA A 38 0.06 -2.33 -5.52
N PHE A 39 -0.73 -1.73 -6.42
CA PHE A 39 -1.14 -0.32 -6.34
C PHE A 39 -2.03 -0.06 -5.12
N THR A 40 -3.02 -0.94 -4.87
CA THR A 40 -3.93 -0.82 -3.71
C THR A 40 -3.17 -0.99 -2.38
N TYR A 41 -2.12 -1.82 -2.36
CA TYR A 41 -1.26 -1.94 -1.18
C TYR A 41 -0.53 -0.63 -0.85
N LEU A 42 -0.06 0.10 -1.85
CA LEU A 42 0.60 1.40 -1.68
C LEU A 42 -0.40 2.51 -1.33
N SER A 43 -1.60 2.43 -1.91
CA SER A 43 -2.67 3.44 -1.81
C SER A 43 -2.16 4.88 -1.72
N PRO A 44 -1.80 5.52 -2.85
CA PRO A 44 -1.26 6.89 -2.86
C PRO A 44 -2.13 7.89 -2.11
N MET A 45 -3.46 7.72 -2.16
CA MET A 45 -4.40 8.59 -1.44
C MET A 45 -4.19 8.52 0.07
N VAL A 46 -4.09 7.32 0.65
CA VAL A 46 -3.93 7.16 2.10
C VAL A 46 -2.62 7.78 2.58
N GLY A 47 -1.52 7.55 1.86
CA GLY A 47 -0.22 8.12 2.19
C GLY A 47 -0.22 9.65 2.09
N ILE A 48 -0.73 10.19 0.98
CA ILE A 48 -0.73 11.65 0.74
C ILE A 48 -1.65 12.35 1.74
N TYR A 49 -2.89 11.93 1.89
CA TYR A 49 -3.86 12.67 2.72
C TYR A 49 -3.59 12.53 4.22
N SER A 50 -3.13 11.40 4.70
CA SER A 50 -2.81 11.23 6.13
C SER A 50 -1.57 12.01 6.56
N LEU A 51 -0.58 12.17 5.67
CA LEU A 51 0.67 12.86 5.97
C LEU A 51 0.71 14.31 5.47
N PHE A 52 -0.27 14.74 4.67
CA PHE A 52 -0.29 16.08 4.09
C PHE A 52 -0.27 17.19 5.15
N VAL A 53 -1.11 17.06 6.18
CA VAL A 53 -1.19 18.05 7.26
C VAL A 53 0.12 18.14 8.03
N LEU A 54 0.76 16.99 8.29
CA LEU A 54 2.07 16.95 8.94
C LEU A 54 3.14 17.64 8.07
N GLY A 55 3.19 17.30 6.78
CA GLY A 55 4.16 17.88 5.86
C GLY A 55 3.97 19.40 5.70
N LEU A 56 2.74 19.84 5.54
CA LEU A 56 2.41 21.26 5.40
C LEU A 56 2.69 22.04 6.71
N GLY A 57 2.36 21.44 7.86
CA GLY A 57 2.59 22.06 9.16
C GLY A 57 4.06 22.17 9.55
N THR A 58 4.91 21.25 9.10
CA THR A 58 6.36 21.26 9.41
C THR A 58 7.19 22.02 8.40
N GLY A 59 6.90 21.87 7.10
CA GLY A 59 7.72 22.44 6.00
C GLY A 59 7.03 23.56 5.22
N GLY A 60 5.77 23.87 5.51
CA GLY A 60 4.98 24.79 4.69
C GLY A 60 4.78 24.22 3.27
N PRO A 61 4.33 25.03 2.31
CA PRO A 61 4.11 24.59 0.92
C PRO A 61 5.35 23.99 0.25
N ALA A 62 6.55 24.43 0.66
CA ALA A 62 7.81 23.95 0.11
C ALA A 62 8.09 22.47 0.37
N TYR A 63 7.39 21.83 1.34
CA TYR A 63 7.58 20.41 1.64
C TYR A 63 7.32 19.51 0.42
N ILE A 64 6.51 19.95 -0.54
CA ILE A 64 6.18 19.16 -1.73
C ILE A 64 7.43 18.75 -2.51
N TRP A 65 8.46 19.60 -2.52
CA TRP A 65 9.72 19.34 -3.22
C TRP A 65 10.52 18.21 -2.57
N LEU A 66 10.38 18.03 -1.26
CA LEU A 66 11.05 16.95 -0.54
C LEU A 66 10.53 15.57 -0.94
N ASN A 67 9.32 15.48 -1.48
CA ASN A 67 8.77 14.20 -1.95
C ASN A 67 9.51 13.65 -3.18
N PHE A 68 10.17 14.48 -3.97
CA PHE A 68 10.92 14.02 -5.14
C PHE A 68 12.13 13.17 -4.76
N ILE A 69 12.75 13.43 -3.62
CA ILE A 69 13.92 12.67 -3.14
C ILE A 69 13.55 11.20 -2.88
N PRO A 70 12.56 10.88 -2.02
CA PRO A 70 12.14 9.49 -1.81
C PRO A 70 11.52 8.86 -3.07
N ILE A 71 10.84 9.62 -3.93
CA ILE A 71 10.29 9.07 -5.19
C ILE A 71 11.43 8.53 -6.06
N ILE A 72 12.51 9.30 -6.26
CA ILE A 72 13.67 8.86 -7.03
C ILE A 72 14.35 7.67 -6.35
N GLY A 73 14.54 7.72 -5.03
CA GLY A 73 15.12 6.61 -4.26
C GLY A 73 14.28 5.32 -4.39
N MET A 74 12.97 5.42 -4.26
CA MET A 74 12.07 4.28 -4.40
C MET A 74 12.00 3.73 -5.82
N LEU A 75 12.23 4.55 -6.84
CA LEU A 75 12.35 4.07 -8.22
C LEU A 75 13.56 3.12 -8.36
N PHE A 76 14.71 3.46 -7.80
CA PHE A 76 15.87 2.56 -7.80
C PHE A 76 15.60 1.27 -7.03
N VAL A 77 14.94 1.37 -5.87
CA VAL A 77 14.51 0.19 -5.10
C VAL A 77 13.59 -0.70 -5.95
N ALA A 78 12.61 -0.12 -6.65
CA ALA A 78 11.69 -0.86 -7.50
C ALA A 78 12.42 -1.59 -8.65
N LEU A 79 13.43 -0.96 -9.25
CA LEU A 79 14.27 -1.59 -10.29
C LEU A 79 15.03 -2.81 -9.75
N VAL A 80 15.64 -2.68 -8.56
CA VAL A 80 16.32 -3.81 -7.89
C VAL A 80 15.34 -4.93 -7.56
N PHE A 81 14.14 -4.63 -7.06
CA PHE A 81 13.11 -5.63 -6.81
C PHE A 81 12.62 -6.30 -8.09
N GLY A 82 12.50 -5.56 -9.19
CA GLY A 82 12.16 -6.11 -10.50
C GLY A 82 13.19 -7.12 -10.99
N GLU A 83 14.48 -6.82 -10.81
CA GLU A 83 15.58 -7.71 -11.12
C GLU A 83 15.57 -8.96 -10.23
N LEU A 84 15.43 -8.79 -8.92
CA LEU A 84 15.34 -9.91 -7.98
C LEU A 84 14.14 -10.82 -8.27
N ALA A 85 12.99 -10.26 -8.61
CA ALA A 85 11.80 -11.02 -8.96
C ALA A 85 11.98 -11.85 -10.23
N SER A 86 12.74 -11.34 -11.22
CA SER A 86 13.07 -12.08 -12.43
C SER A 86 14.05 -13.24 -12.18
N HIS A 87 14.98 -13.05 -11.25
CA HIS A 87 15.95 -14.10 -10.89
C HIS A 87 15.39 -15.15 -9.91
N TYR A 88 14.48 -14.72 -9.01
CA TYR A 88 13.91 -15.57 -7.96
C TYR A 88 12.37 -15.49 -7.99
N PRO A 89 11.71 -16.19 -8.93
CA PRO A 89 10.24 -16.16 -9.06
C PRO A 89 9.56 -17.01 -7.97
N VAL A 90 9.93 -16.79 -6.71
CA VAL A 90 9.47 -17.56 -5.54
C VAL A 90 8.53 -16.73 -4.67
N ALA A 91 7.54 -17.39 -4.06
CA ALA A 91 6.69 -16.74 -3.07
C ALA A 91 7.50 -16.42 -1.80
N GLY A 92 7.18 -15.28 -1.16
CA GLY A 92 7.84 -14.85 0.08
C GLY A 92 8.80 -13.67 -0.09
N ALA A 93 8.89 -13.10 -1.30
CA ALA A 93 9.59 -11.85 -1.64
C ALA A 93 10.83 -11.56 -0.77
N LEU A 94 10.77 -10.56 0.11
CA LEU A 94 11.92 -10.12 0.93
C LEU A 94 12.62 -11.24 1.71
N TYR A 95 11.86 -12.16 2.27
CA TYR A 95 12.44 -13.32 2.96
C TYR A 95 13.30 -14.16 2.01
N GLN A 96 12.74 -14.52 0.86
CA GLN A 96 13.44 -15.38 -0.11
C GLN A 96 14.62 -14.65 -0.76
N TYR A 97 14.43 -13.40 -1.16
CA TYR A 97 15.52 -12.60 -1.74
C TYR A 97 16.70 -12.47 -0.77
N SER A 98 16.42 -12.18 0.50
CA SER A 98 17.46 -12.11 1.54
C SER A 98 18.14 -13.46 1.81
N LYS A 99 17.35 -14.54 1.79
CA LYS A 99 17.87 -15.91 1.96
C LYS A 99 18.84 -16.29 0.84
N PHE A 100 18.49 -16.00 -0.42
CA PHE A 100 19.32 -16.36 -1.56
C PHE A 100 20.52 -15.42 -1.75
N SER A 101 20.39 -14.14 -1.38
CA SER A 101 21.47 -13.15 -1.55
C SER A 101 22.51 -13.20 -0.43
N VAL A 102 22.09 -13.44 0.81
CA VAL A 102 22.99 -13.34 1.99
C VAL A 102 23.11 -14.68 2.73
N GLY A 103 21.98 -15.39 2.89
CA GLY A 103 21.94 -16.66 3.58
C GLY A 103 20.69 -16.90 4.42
N PRO A 104 20.44 -18.16 4.85
CA PRO A 104 19.19 -18.54 5.48
C PRO A 104 18.94 -17.87 6.83
N GLY A 105 19.98 -17.63 7.64
CA GLY A 105 19.84 -16.94 8.93
C GLY A 105 19.43 -15.49 8.78
N TYR A 106 20.03 -14.77 7.83
CA TYR A 106 19.65 -13.39 7.52
C TYR A 106 18.23 -13.32 6.94
N GLY A 107 17.88 -14.23 6.02
CA GLY A 107 16.53 -14.32 5.47
C GLY A 107 15.48 -14.53 6.56
N TRP A 108 15.74 -15.43 7.54
CA TRP A 108 14.85 -15.66 8.66
C TRP A 108 14.61 -14.37 9.48
N PHE A 109 15.69 -13.66 9.79
CA PHE A 109 15.63 -12.40 10.54
C PHE A 109 14.81 -11.33 9.78
N VAL A 110 15.09 -11.13 8.49
CA VAL A 110 14.34 -10.20 7.62
C VAL A 110 12.87 -10.59 7.56
N GLY A 111 12.55 -11.88 7.42
CA GLY A 111 11.18 -12.39 7.39
C GLY A 111 10.41 -12.05 8.67
N TRP A 112 11.03 -12.21 9.84
CA TRP A 112 10.45 -11.86 11.13
C TRP A 112 10.13 -10.37 11.22
N PHE A 113 11.12 -9.51 10.99
CA PHE A 113 10.93 -8.07 11.09
C PHE A 113 9.90 -7.56 10.08
N TYR A 114 9.94 -8.09 8.85
CA TYR A 114 8.97 -7.73 7.83
C TYR A 114 7.56 -8.19 8.19
N GLY A 115 7.40 -9.39 8.75
CA GLY A 115 6.11 -9.88 9.22
C GLY A 115 5.52 -8.99 10.32
N PHE A 116 6.30 -8.60 11.32
CA PHE A 116 5.86 -7.66 12.35
C PHE A 116 5.55 -6.27 11.78
N ALA A 117 6.37 -5.78 10.86
CA ALA A 117 6.11 -4.49 10.21
C ALA A 117 4.77 -4.49 9.47
N LEU A 118 4.44 -5.58 8.76
CA LEU A 118 3.15 -5.72 8.08
C LEU A 118 1.97 -5.76 9.07
N LEU A 119 2.08 -6.49 10.18
CA LEU A 119 1.04 -6.53 11.22
C LEU A 119 0.77 -5.13 11.80
N ILE A 120 1.83 -4.40 12.13
CA ILE A 120 1.73 -3.04 12.65
C ILE A 120 1.12 -2.11 11.59
N THR A 121 1.52 -2.26 10.32
CA THR A 121 0.99 -1.44 9.23
C THR A 121 -0.52 -1.66 9.04
N VAL A 122 -0.99 -2.90 9.05
CA VAL A 122 -2.43 -3.19 8.94
C VAL A 122 -3.19 -2.54 10.09
N ALA A 123 -2.73 -2.72 11.33
CA ALA A 123 -3.35 -2.11 12.50
C ALA A 123 -3.37 -0.57 12.42
N ALA A 124 -2.27 0.04 11.99
CA ALA A 124 -2.16 1.50 11.86
C ALA A 124 -3.09 2.06 10.76
N VAL A 125 -3.17 1.39 9.61
CA VAL A 125 -4.06 1.80 8.52
C VAL A 125 -5.52 1.66 8.92
N ASP A 126 -5.92 0.53 9.51
CA ASP A 126 -7.29 0.29 9.93
C ASP A 126 -7.75 1.25 11.03
N THR A 127 -6.88 1.56 12.00
CA THR A 127 -7.19 2.60 13.01
C THR A 127 -7.27 4.00 12.39
N GLY A 128 -6.43 4.30 11.40
CA GLY A 128 -6.46 5.57 10.68
C GLY A 128 -7.75 5.80 9.88
N VAL A 129 -8.41 4.74 9.42
CA VAL A 129 -9.69 4.82 8.69
C VAL A 129 -10.86 5.21 9.58
N VAL A 130 -10.79 4.99 10.90
CA VAL A 130 -11.92 5.22 11.82
C VAL A 130 -12.46 6.65 11.76
N GLY A 131 -11.58 7.65 11.67
CA GLY A 131 -11.97 9.06 11.55
C GLY A 131 -12.80 9.33 10.29
N TYR A 132 -12.38 8.78 9.15
CA TYR A 132 -13.10 8.90 7.88
C TYR A 132 -14.43 8.16 7.91
N PHE A 133 -14.47 6.98 8.52
CA PHE A 133 -15.69 6.20 8.70
C PHE A 133 -16.70 6.93 9.58
N ALA A 134 -16.27 7.52 10.69
CA ALA A 134 -17.11 8.32 11.56
C ALA A 134 -17.68 9.55 10.84
N ALA A 135 -16.87 10.27 10.06
CA ALA A 135 -17.33 11.39 9.26
C ALA A 135 -18.35 10.97 8.18
N LEU A 136 -18.11 9.86 7.50
CA LEU A 136 -18.99 9.32 6.46
C LEU A 136 -20.35 8.91 7.04
N THR A 137 -20.35 8.18 8.16
CA THR A 137 -21.57 7.71 8.82
C THR A 137 -22.36 8.86 9.43
N HIS A 138 -21.68 9.90 9.93
CA HIS A 138 -22.35 11.12 10.38
C HIS A 138 -23.10 11.81 9.23
N ASN A 139 -22.42 11.98 8.08
CA ASN A 139 -23.01 12.69 6.95
C ASN A 139 -24.17 11.93 6.28
N TRP A 140 -24.12 10.59 6.24
CA TRP A 140 -25.13 9.79 5.53
C TRP A 140 -26.25 9.29 6.41
N PHE A 141 -25.94 8.96 7.67
CA PHE A 141 -26.88 8.32 8.59
C PHE A 141 -27.15 9.13 9.86
N GLY A 142 -26.44 10.25 10.06
CA GLY A 142 -26.57 11.05 11.27
C GLY A 142 -25.97 10.38 12.53
N TRP A 143 -25.14 9.37 12.38
CA TRP A 143 -24.50 8.69 13.52
C TRP A 143 -23.40 9.57 14.12
N ASN A 144 -23.42 9.70 15.44
CA ASN A 144 -22.42 10.45 16.20
C ASN A 144 -21.39 9.48 16.80
N LEU A 145 -20.51 8.93 15.97
CA LEU A 145 -19.40 8.10 16.42
C LEU A 145 -18.23 9.03 16.78
N ASP A 146 -17.71 8.88 17.99
CA ASP A 146 -16.52 9.60 18.41
C ASP A 146 -15.27 8.87 17.92
N PRO A 147 -14.50 9.43 16.97
CA PRO A 147 -13.31 8.80 16.43
C PRO A 147 -12.13 8.80 17.43
N THR A 148 -12.25 9.45 18.58
CA THR A 148 -11.23 9.47 19.62
C THR A 148 -11.53 8.49 20.77
N ASP A 149 -12.76 7.96 20.81
CA ASP A 149 -13.14 6.97 21.81
C ASP A 149 -12.49 5.60 21.50
N HIS A 150 -11.79 5.05 22.48
CA HIS A 150 -11.06 3.79 22.36
C HIS A 150 -11.95 2.60 22.00
N PHE A 151 -13.19 2.58 22.50
CA PHE A 151 -14.13 1.50 22.20
C PHE A 151 -14.60 1.60 20.74
N THR A 152 -14.90 2.80 20.27
CA THR A 152 -15.27 3.06 18.87
C THR A 152 -14.15 2.66 17.92
N ILE A 153 -12.90 3.05 18.22
CA ILE A 153 -11.72 2.67 17.44
C ILE A 153 -11.57 1.14 17.41
N LEU A 154 -11.62 0.50 18.58
CA LEU A 154 -11.39 -0.94 18.69
C LEU A 154 -12.41 -1.74 17.87
N TRP A 155 -13.69 -1.48 18.05
CA TRP A 155 -14.70 -2.31 17.41
C TRP A 155 -14.82 -2.06 15.90
N ILE A 156 -14.60 -0.82 15.41
CA ILE A 156 -14.54 -0.54 13.97
C ILE A 156 -13.32 -1.23 13.35
N THR A 157 -12.14 -1.13 13.99
CA THR A 157 -10.93 -1.82 13.53
C THR A 157 -11.13 -3.34 13.47
N VAL A 158 -11.71 -3.94 14.51
CA VAL A 158 -12.01 -5.38 14.52
C VAL A 158 -12.99 -5.76 13.41
N LEU A 159 -14.02 -4.96 13.17
CA LEU A 159 -14.97 -5.19 12.08
C LEU A 159 -14.28 -5.15 10.71
N LEU A 160 -13.40 -4.17 10.48
CA LEU A 160 -12.62 -4.06 9.25
C LEU A 160 -11.71 -5.27 9.06
N LEU A 161 -10.98 -5.69 10.10
CA LEU A 161 -10.13 -6.87 10.06
C LEU A 161 -10.92 -8.15 9.76
N LEU A 162 -12.14 -8.29 10.31
CA LEU A 162 -13.01 -9.43 10.00
C LEU A 162 -13.44 -9.43 8.53
N ILE A 163 -13.86 -8.29 8.00
CA ILE A 163 -14.25 -8.14 6.59
C ILE A 163 -13.05 -8.46 5.68
N GLN A 164 -11.89 -7.90 5.97
CA GLN A 164 -10.66 -8.17 5.21
C GLN A 164 -10.26 -9.64 5.27
N THR A 165 -10.36 -10.27 6.44
CA THR A 165 -10.08 -11.70 6.61
C THR A 165 -11.03 -12.56 5.77
N ILE A 166 -12.33 -12.29 5.82
CA ILE A 166 -13.34 -13.00 5.02
C ILE A 166 -13.02 -12.84 3.52
N LEU A 167 -12.73 -11.62 3.07
CA LEU A 167 -12.35 -11.37 1.68
C LEU A 167 -11.08 -12.13 1.27
N ASN A 168 -10.06 -12.18 2.14
CA ASN A 168 -8.83 -12.92 1.85
C ASN A 168 -9.05 -14.44 1.73
N ILE A 169 -9.95 -15.02 2.53
CA ILE A 169 -10.29 -16.45 2.46
C ILE A 169 -10.98 -16.81 1.14
N THR A 170 -11.65 -15.86 0.47
CA THR A 170 -12.33 -16.11 -0.81
C THR A 170 -11.38 -16.39 -1.98
N GLY A 171 -10.10 -16.11 -1.82
CA GLY A 171 -9.04 -16.46 -2.76
C GLY A 171 -8.58 -15.30 -3.66
N ALA A 172 -7.45 -15.53 -4.32
CA ALA A 172 -6.70 -14.51 -5.06
C ALA A 172 -7.51 -13.85 -6.21
N GLN A 173 -8.42 -14.58 -6.85
CA GLN A 173 -9.23 -14.03 -7.95
C GLN A 173 -10.23 -12.97 -7.45
N VAL A 174 -10.89 -13.21 -6.31
CA VAL A 174 -11.82 -12.24 -5.71
C VAL A 174 -11.04 -11.02 -5.24
N MET A 175 -9.93 -11.24 -4.53
CA MET A 175 -9.05 -10.16 -4.11
C MET A 175 -8.53 -9.32 -5.28
N GLY A 176 -8.15 -9.95 -6.39
CA GLY A 176 -7.74 -9.26 -7.60
C GLY A 176 -8.85 -8.36 -8.19
N ARG A 177 -10.12 -8.80 -8.18
CA ARG A 177 -11.26 -7.98 -8.64
C ARG A 177 -11.55 -6.81 -7.70
N VAL A 178 -11.50 -7.06 -6.39
CA VAL A 178 -11.68 -6.00 -5.38
C VAL A 178 -10.58 -4.95 -5.52
N ALA A 179 -9.32 -5.38 -5.69
CA ALA A 179 -8.20 -4.48 -5.91
C ALA A 179 -8.37 -3.67 -7.20
N GLN A 180 -8.80 -4.28 -8.31
CA GLN A 180 -9.08 -3.55 -9.56
C GLN A 180 -10.16 -2.48 -9.37
N PHE A 181 -11.24 -2.80 -8.69
CA PHE A 181 -12.28 -1.83 -8.38
C PHE A 181 -11.72 -0.69 -7.51
N GLY A 182 -10.94 -1.03 -6.48
CA GLY A 182 -10.27 -0.06 -5.62
C GLY A 182 -9.39 0.92 -6.40
N VAL A 183 -8.58 0.42 -7.33
CA VAL A 183 -7.73 1.25 -8.21
C VAL A 183 -8.57 2.23 -9.06
N TYR A 184 -9.67 1.78 -9.65
CA TYR A 184 -10.54 2.68 -10.41
C TYR A 184 -11.12 3.79 -9.53
N VAL A 185 -11.64 3.43 -8.35
CA VAL A 185 -12.19 4.41 -7.39
C VAL A 185 -11.11 5.38 -6.93
N GLU A 186 -9.90 4.90 -6.65
CA GLU A 186 -8.79 5.72 -6.20
C GLU A 186 -8.32 6.69 -7.30
N ILE A 187 -8.15 6.22 -8.52
CA ILE A 187 -7.76 7.09 -9.64
C ILE A 187 -8.82 8.14 -9.91
N VAL A 188 -10.10 7.74 -10.04
CA VAL A 188 -11.20 8.68 -10.30
C VAL A 188 -11.35 9.66 -9.15
N GLY A 189 -11.26 9.18 -7.90
CA GLY A 189 -11.34 10.02 -6.71
C GLY A 189 -10.19 11.03 -6.64
N THR A 190 -8.96 10.59 -6.86
CA THR A 190 -7.77 11.44 -6.82
C THR A 190 -7.83 12.53 -7.88
N PHE A 191 -8.10 12.16 -9.14
CA PHE A 191 -8.22 13.14 -10.22
C PHE A 191 -9.44 14.04 -10.06
N GLY A 192 -10.55 13.51 -9.57
CA GLY A 192 -11.75 14.29 -9.28
C GLY A 192 -11.51 15.36 -8.23
N ILE A 193 -10.92 14.99 -7.10
CA ILE A 193 -10.56 15.92 -6.03
C ILE A 193 -9.52 16.94 -6.53
N ALA A 194 -8.49 16.50 -7.22
CA ALA A 194 -7.46 17.37 -7.78
C ALA A 194 -8.06 18.39 -8.76
N LEU A 195 -9.00 17.98 -9.62
CA LEU A 195 -9.69 18.86 -10.55
C LEU A 195 -10.58 19.89 -9.84
N ILE A 196 -11.35 19.45 -8.84
CA ILE A 196 -12.18 20.35 -8.04
C ILE A 196 -11.33 21.39 -7.33
N LEU A 197 -10.23 20.96 -6.71
CA LEU A 197 -9.30 21.86 -6.05
C LEU A 197 -8.60 22.81 -7.04
N ALA A 198 -8.26 22.34 -8.23
CA ALA A 198 -7.68 23.19 -9.27
C ALA A 198 -8.65 24.28 -9.76
N ILE A 199 -9.95 23.96 -9.88
CA ILE A 199 -10.95 24.92 -10.34
C ILE A 199 -11.32 25.94 -9.25
N HIS A 200 -11.46 25.47 -8.00
CA HIS A 200 -11.99 26.28 -6.91
C HIS A 200 -10.93 26.78 -5.93
N GLY A 201 -9.75 26.15 -5.89
CA GLY A 201 -8.72 26.38 -4.88
C GLY A 201 -7.48 27.15 -5.37
N PHE A 202 -7.44 27.60 -6.62
CA PHE A 202 -6.24 28.25 -7.18
C PHE A 202 -6.18 29.73 -6.77
N HIS A 203 -5.85 29.98 -5.49
CA HIS A 203 -5.76 31.33 -4.94
C HIS A 203 -4.32 31.85 -4.81
N HIS A 204 -3.32 30.99 -4.99
CA HIS A 204 -1.91 31.34 -4.87
C HIS A 204 -1.15 31.05 -6.16
N GLY A 205 -0.23 31.91 -6.53
CA GLY A 205 0.67 31.67 -7.68
C GLY A 205 1.68 30.52 -7.38
N LEU A 206 2.31 30.00 -8.43
CA LEU A 206 3.29 28.91 -8.31
C LEU A 206 4.45 29.22 -7.36
N GLY A 207 4.79 30.52 -7.18
CA GLY A 207 5.80 30.96 -6.21
C GLY A 207 5.48 30.58 -4.76
N TYR A 208 4.21 30.35 -4.42
CA TYR A 208 3.80 29.91 -3.10
C TYR A 208 4.37 28.54 -2.72
N LEU A 209 4.61 27.66 -3.69
CA LEU A 209 5.22 26.35 -3.48
C LEU A 209 6.70 26.40 -3.04
N PHE A 210 7.32 27.55 -3.08
CA PHE A 210 8.70 27.77 -2.62
C PHE A 210 8.76 28.52 -1.28
N THR A 211 7.63 28.71 -0.62
CA THR A 211 7.55 29.39 0.67
C THR A 211 7.35 28.41 1.81
N THR A 212 7.78 28.82 3.00
CA THR A 212 7.54 28.09 4.26
C THR A 212 6.41 28.71 5.08
N GLN A 213 5.54 29.52 4.46
CA GLN A 213 4.42 30.17 5.13
C GLN A 213 3.47 29.11 5.72
N GLY A 214 3.09 29.27 6.98
CA GLY A 214 2.24 28.31 7.70
C GLY A 214 2.97 27.11 8.27
N ALA A 215 4.28 26.98 8.09
CA ALA A 215 5.07 26.04 8.86
C ALA A 215 5.06 26.47 10.33
N HIS A 216 4.73 25.53 11.23
CA HIS A 216 4.96 25.73 12.64
C HIS A 216 6.48 25.62 12.86
N HIS A 217 7.16 26.76 12.84
CA HIS A 217 8.49 26.79 13.41
C HIS A 217 8.32 26.42 14.88
N ALA A 218 9.02 25.38 15.32
CA ALA A 218 9.25 25.19 16.74
C ALA A 218 10.16 26.36 17.15
N ASP A 219 9.55 27.51 17.41
CA ASP A 219 10.19 28.60 18.09
C ASP A 219 10.56 28.03 19.45
N GLY A 220 11.85 27.71 19.58
CA GLY A 220 12.44 27.34 20.85
C GLY A 220 12.21 28.49 21.83
N GLY A 221 11.17 28.34 22.66
CA GLY A 221 11.04 29.07 23.90
C GLY A 221 11.94 28.45 24.95
#